data_62d39f57e0415af1a0e81297056ef6e0
#
_entry.id   62d39f57e0415af1a0e81297056ef6e0
#
_cell.length_a   1.000
_cell.length_b   1.000
_cell.length_c   1.000
_cell.angle_alpha   90.00
_cell.angle_beta   90.00
_cell.angle_gamma   90.00
#
_symmetry.space_group_name_H-M   'P 1'
#
loop_
_entity.id
_entity.type
_entity.pdbx_description
1 polymer ?
#
loop_
_entity_poly.entity_id
_entity_poly.type
_entity_poly.pdbx_seq_one_letter_code
_entity_poly.pdbx_strand_id
1 'polypeptide(L)'
;MKIPGKDDSVKRIITVGGGKGGVGKSIVASNLSLAIAQTGSRVVLVDCDLGAANQHVLFGIDRPKPGIQGLLDRKIDSLEDGLTPTPHPNLQLVAGTGASVGAANINHGEKQRIIRRIRALNADVIIIDVGAGVSYNVLDFFEQGAQRLMVVTPQVTSIQTAYSFLKGAVMRTLQHAAEKAAELELLAPASKSGENEKVSQILARVREQSPDLAMAIDTVLSRFGAQIVGNQVFESSQAGIFHAITRMIQDFLGVTVPILGTVRASRRVRESVNLRKPMMLGLKDEDTRAFVQMAEALLAEDVAIDDLLADDTSREGTGEDKFENTPVTAPKIRPTPPSLSTTSGSTAGEAPPPAKPRQTGNAMLDPYMRRSPRLEVDWMGSLRGPDGIRPVRIFEVSDGGAIVETAQSLDLGQELTLVFEQIPMQPQTRVKVIRRAANGFVVEGEIPAAVTAAAAPGPGARRSAG
;
A
#
# COMPACT_ATOMS: atom_id res chain seq x y z
N MET A 1 29.13 -24.64 -23.38
CA MET A 1 28.27 -25.81 -23.30
C MET A 1 26.85 -25.29 -23.41
N LYS A 2 26.19 -25.42 -24.59
CA LYS A 2 24.82 -24.99 -24.80
C LYS A 2 23.90 -25.98 -24.11
N ILE A 3 23.09 -25.49 -23.18
CA ILE A 3 21.98 -26.23 -22.59
C ILE A 3 20.94 -26.45 -23.70
N PRO A 4 20.49 -27.69 -23.97
CA PRO A 4 19.55 -27.96 -25.05
C PRO A 4 18.17 -27.39 -24.72
N GLY A 5 17.53 -26.75 -25.71
CA GLY A 5 16.11 -26.58 -25.92
C GLY A 5 15.30 -26.15 -24.69
N LYS A 6 15.25 -24.84 -24.41
CA LYS A 6 14.18 -24.28 -23.60
C LYS A 6 13.00 -24.04 -24.58
N ASP A 7 12.25 -25.11 -24.75
CA ASP A 7 10.97 -25.13 -25.45
C ASP A 7 9.95 -24.35 -24.63
N ASP A 8 9.12 -23.56 -25.25
CA ASP A 8 7.97 -22.79 -24.78
C ASP A 8 7.77 -22.73 -23.24
N SER A 9 8.64 -21.95 -22.57
CA SER A 9 8.49 -21.73 -21.14
C SER A 9 7.21 -20.91 -20.90
N VAL A 10 6.26 -21.52 -20.22
CA VAL A 10 5.03 -20.88 -19.77
C VAL A 10 5.36 -19.53 -19.12
N LYS A 11 4.85 -18.45 -19.73
CA LYS A 11 5.04 -17.09 -19.22
C LYS A 11 4.42 -16.97 -17.83
N ARG A 12 5.20 -16.47 -16.86
CA ARG A 12 4.71 -16.25 -15.49
C ARG A 12 4.35 -14.79 -15.28
N ILE A 13 3.19 -14.53 -14.69
CA ILE A 13 2.79 -13.20 -14.25
C ILE A 13 2.68 -13.20 -12.73
N ILE A 14 3.47 -12.36 -12.09
CA ILE A 14 3.52 -12.17 -10.64
C ILE A 14 3.07 -10.75 -10.34
N THR A 15 2.08 -10.58 -9.48
CA THR A 15 1.64 -9.25 -9.06
C THR A 15 2.07 -8.95 -7.63
N VAL A 16 2.49 -7.71 -7.38
CA VAL A 16 2.92 -7.24 -6.05
C VAL A 16 1.99 -6.12 -5.63
N GLY A 17 1.14 -6.39 -4.66
CA GLY A 17 0.10 -5.47 -4.19
C GLY A 17 0.10 -5.30 -2.67
N GLY A 18 -0.82 -4.46 -2.17
CA GLY A 18 -1.01 -4.25 -0.74
C GLY A 18 -1.97 -3.10 -0.46
N GLY A 19 -2.73 -3.23 0.61
CA GLY A 19 -3.83 -2.31 0.95
C GLY A 19 -3.40 -0.91 1.39
N LYS A 20 -2.11 -0.70 1.74
CA LYS A 20 -1.62 0.58 2.28
C LYS A 20 -0.43 1.11 1.49
N GLY A 21 -0.33 2.43 1.36
CA GLY A 21 0.89 3.10 0.88
C GLY A 21 2.04 2.97 1.89
N GLY A 22 3.28 2.95 1.40
CA GLY A 22 4.46 2.92 2.27
C GLY A 22 4.85 1.55 2.86
N VAL A 23 4.12 0.46 2.58
CA VAL A 23 4.50 -0.90 3.03
C VAL A 23 5.70 -1.48 2.29
N GLY A 24 6.18 -0.82 1.22
CA GLY A 24 7.37 -1.21 0.46
C GLY A 24 7.10 -2.11 -0.74
N LYS A 25 5.90 -2.09 -1.33
CA LYS A 25 5.55 -2.85 -2.54
C LYS A 25 6.59 -2.70 -3.65
N SER A 26 6.88 -1.47 -4.04
CA SER A 26 7.82 -1.16 -5.13
C SER A 26 9.25 -1.61 -4.82
N ILE A 27 9.68 -1.56 -3.56
CA ILE A 27 10.97 -2.08 -3.11
C ILE A 27 11.01 -3.60 -3.24
N VAL A 28 9.93 -4.29 -2.84
CA VAL A 28 9.82 -5.74 -3.00
C VAL A 28 9.79 -6.09 -4.49
N ALA A 29 8.97 -5.43 -5.29
CA ALA A 29 8.86 -5.67 -6.74
C ALA A 29 10.20 -5.50 -7.45
N SER A 30 10.92 -4.39 -7.22
CA SER A 30 12.21 -4.12 -7.86
C SER A 30 13.29 -5.14 -7.50
N ASN A 31 13.42 -5.49 -6.20
CA ASN A 31 14.45 -6.44 -5.76
C ASN A 31 14.11 -7.88 -6.16
N LEU A 32 12.84 -8.28 -6.11
CA LEU A 32 12.39 -9.59 -6.56
C LEU A 32 12.58 -9.76 -8.08
N SER A 33 12.28 -8.72 -8.88
CA SER A 33 12.52 -8.73 -10.32
C SER A 33 14.01 -8.95 -10.64
N LEU A 34 14.90 -8.31 -9.89
CA LEU A 34 16.34 -8.51 -10.03
C LEU A 34 16.77 -9.91 -9.59
N ALA A 35 16.23 -10.43 -8.47
CA ALA A 35 16.55 -11.78 -8.00
C ALA A 35 16.18 -12.82 -9.06
N ILE A 36 15.00 -12.71 -9.67
CA ILE A 36 14.56 -13.58 -10.76
C ILE A 36 15.41 -13.37 -12.03
N ALA A 37 15.73 -12.13 -12.42
CA ALA A 37 16.57 -11.86 -13.58
C ALA A 37 18.00 -12.41 -13.43
N GLN A 38 18.52 -12.48 -12.20
CA GLN A 38 19.82 -13.08 -11.88
C GLN A 38 19.85 -14.61 -12.07
N THR A 39 18.72 -15.29 -12.13
CA THR A 39 18.65 -16.72 -12.50
C THR A 39 18.83 -16.96 -14.00
N GLY A 40 18.87 -15.89 -14.81
CA GLY A 40 18.97 -15.94 -16.27
C GLY A 40 17.64 -15.77 -17.00
N SER A 41 16.51 -15.67 -16.27
CA SER A 41 15.19 -15.42 -16.86
C SER A 41 15.08 -14.00 -17.42
N ARG A 42 14.39 -13.83 -18.56
CA ARG A 42 14.02 -12.52 -19.10
C ARG A 42 12.83 -11.97 -18.31
N VAL A 43 13.06 -10.88 -17.60
CA VAL A 43 12.06 -10.27 -16.71
C VAL A 43 11.64 -8.91 -17.21
N VAL A 44 10.34 -8.64 -17.19
CA VAL A 44 9.81 -7.29 -17.35
C VAL A 44 9.09 -6.88 -16.07
N LEU A 45 9.54 -5.78 -15.47
CA LEU A 45 8.85 -5.12 -14.37
C LEU A 45 7.93 -4.05 -14.92
N VAL A 46 6.65 -4.10 -14.58
CA VAL A 46 5.64 -3.14 -15.02
C VAL A 46 5.17 -2.33 -13.82
N ASP A 47 5.30 -1.01 -13.88
CA ASP A 47 4.83 -0.09 -12.85
C ASP A 47 3.38 0.29 -13.12
N CYS A 48 2.45 -0.38 -12.43
CA CYS A 48 1.01 -0.11 -12.47
C CYS A 48 0.50 0.74 -11.30
N ASP A 49 1.39 1.41 -10.53
CA ASP A 49 0.96 2.47 -9.62
C ASP A 49 0.71 3.77 -10.42
N LEU A 50 -0.48 3.82 -11.09
CA LEU A 50 -0.81 4.88 -12.04
C LEU A 50 -0.87 6.28 -11.40
N GLY A 51 -0.99 6.35 -10.06
CA GLY A 51 -1.03 7.61 -9.33
C GLY A 51 0.32 8.06 -8.77
N ALA A 52 1.27 7.13 -8.61
CA ALA A 52 2.54 7.39 -7.93
C ALA A 52 3.68 6.49 -8.46
N ALA A 53 3.75 6.34 -9.79
CA ALA A 53 4.76 5.53 -10.45
C ALA A 53 6.18 5.95 -10.05
N ASN A 54 6.95 5.02 -9.51
CA ASN A 54 8.25 5.30 -8.93
C ASN A 54 9.35 4.27 -9.24
N GLN A 55 9.06 3.21 -9.98
CA GLN A 55 10.04 2.16 -10.30
C GLN A 55 11.26 2.71 -11.04
N HIS A 56 11.07 3.61 -12.00
CA HIS A 56 12.19 4.27 -12.71
C HIS A 56 13.10 5.05 -11.75
N VAL A 57 12.53 5.68 -10.71
CA VAL A 57 13.30 6.39 -9.69
C VAL A 57 14.13 5.42 -8.87
N LEU A 58 13.57 4.27 -8.46
CA LEU A 58 14.29 3.25 -7.69
C LEU A 58 15.48 2.68 -8.45
N PHE A 59 15.41 2.60 -9.78
CA PHE A 59 16.51 2.13 -10.64
C PHE A 59 17.50 3.23 -11.08
N GLY A 60 17.33 4.47 -10.62
CA GLY A 60 18.17 5.58 -11.01
C GLY A 60 17.98 6.04 -12.46
N ILE A 61 16.81 5.73 -13.06
CA ILE A 61 16.49 6.08 -14.44
C ILE A 61 15.76 7.43 -14.45
N ASP A 62 16.40 8.48 -14.97
CA ASP A 62 15.80 9.82 -14.98
C ASP A 62 14.83 10.02 -16.14
N ARG A 63 15.06 9.36 -17.27
CA ARG A 63 14.25 9.49 -18.50
C ARG A 63 13.85 8.12 -19.01
N PRO A 64 12.82 7.48 -18.41
CA PRO A 64 12.29 6.23 -18.94
C PRO A 64 11.61 6.48 -20.30
N LYS A 65 11.54 5.44 -21.13
CA LYS A 65 10.68 5.47 -22.32
C LYS A 65 9.20 5.63 -21.92
N PRO A 66 8.36 6.13 -22.81
CA PRO A 66 6.92 6.33 -22.55
C PRO A 66 6.21 4.98 -22.44
N GLY A 67 6.21 4.37 -21.25
CA GLY A 67 5.59 3.07 -20.98
C GLY A 67 4.05 3.12 -21.02
N ILE A 68 3.39 2.92 -19.87
CA ILE A 68 1.90 2.94 -19.79
C ILE A 68 1.34 4.27 -20.25
N GLN A 69 1.95 5.41 -19.86
CA GLN A 69 1.49 6.73 -20.32
C GLN A 69 1.54 6.85 -21.85
N GLY A 70 2.61 6.36 -22.47
CA GLY A 70 2.73 6.37 -23.93
C GLY A 70 1.64 5.54 -24.64
N LEU A 71 1.26 4.42 -24.03
CA LEU A 71 0.18 3.60 -24.51
C LEU A 71 -1.19 4.32 -24.39
N LEU A 72 -1.45 4.99 -23.26
CA LEU A 72 -2.67 5.76 -23.03
C LEU A 72 -2.75 6.96 -23.99
N ASP A 73 -1.67 7.68 -24.19
CA ASP A 73 -1.56 8.82 -25.11
C ASP A 73 -1.55 8.40 -26.58
N ARG A 74 -1.58 7.08 -26.90
CA ARG A 74 -1.45 6.53 -28.27
C ARG A 74 -0.15 6.93 -28.99
N LYS A 75 0.92 7.18 -28.20
CA LYS A 75 2.27 7.47 -28.73
C LYS A 75 3.01 6.19 -29.07
N ILE A 76 2.61 5.07 -28.48
CA ILE A 76 3.08 3.72 -28.76
C ILE A 76 1.88 2.78 -28.87
N ASP A 77 2.00 1.77 -29.71
CA ASP A 77 0.95 0.75 -29.91
C ASP A 77 1.23 -0.53 -29.12
N SER A 78 2.50 -0.74 -28.77
CA SER A 78 2.96 -1.88 -27.98
C SER A 78 3.78 -1.41 -26.78
N LEU A 79 3.67 -2.13 -25.65
CA LEU A 79 4.55 -1.89 -24.49
C LEU A 79 5.98 -2.33 -24.74
N GLU A 80 6.23 -3.17 -25.78
CA GLU A 80 7.59 -3.50 -26.25
C GLU A 80 8.37 -2.24 -26.68
N ASP A 81 7.70 -1.28 -27.33
CA ASP A 81 8.29 -0.01 -27.75
C ASP A 81 8.65 0.89 -26.55
N GLY A 82 7.92 0.69 -25.44
CA GLY A 82 8.10 1.41 -24.18
C GLY A 82 9.09 0.77 -23.20
N LEU A 83 9.70 -0.37 -23.54
CA LEU A 83 10.63 -1.05 -22.66
C LEU A 83 11.89 -0.22 -22.41
N THR A 84 12.16 0.08 -21.16
CA THR A 84 13.31 0.84 -20.70
C THR A 84 14.35 -0.12 -20.12
N PRO A 85 15.61 -0.11 -20.61
CA PRO A 85 16.69 -0.91 -20.03
C PRO A 85 16.93 -0.53 -18.57
N THR A 86 17.21 -1.55 -17.73
CA THR A 86 17.68 -1.35 -16.36
C THR A 86 19.18 -1.65 -16.26
N PRO A 87 19.83 -1.39 -15.11
CA PRO A 87 21.22 -1.77 -14.90
C PRO A 87 21.51 -3.29 -14.98
N HIS A 88 20.46 -4.15 -14.99
CA HIS A 88 20.61 -5.60 -15.17
C HIS A 88 20.17 -6.03 -16.57
N PRO A 89 20.99 -6.76 -17.35
CA PRO A 89 20.72 -7.06 -18.76
C PRO A 89 19.42 -7.87 -19.00
N ASN A 90 19.05 -8.74 -18.06
CA ASN A 90 17.85 -9.58 -18.17
C ASN A 90 16.60 -8.92 -17.55
N LEU A 91 16.66 -7.66 -17.13
CA LEU A 91 15.53 -6.93 -16.57
C LEU A 91 15.24 -5.67 -17.38
N GLN A 92 14.02 -5.54 -17.85
CA GLN A 92 13.52 -4.33 -18.47
C GLN A 92 12.34 -3.76 -17.66
N LEU A 93 12.12 -2.46 -17.79
CA LEU A 93 11.07 -1.73 -17.08
C LEU A 93 10.06 -1.15 -18.08
N VAL A 94 8.79 -1.38 -17.85
CA VAL A 94 7.70 -0.56 -18.36
C VAL A 94 7.38 0.49 -17.30
N ALA A 95 7.70 1.74 -17.57
CA ALA A 95 7.39 2.84 -16.67
C ALA A 95 5.88 3.08 -16.61
N GLY A 96 5.39 3.43 -15.44
CA GLY A 96 4.00 3.81 -15.22
C GLY A 96 3.64 5.16 -15.84
N THR A 97 2.57 5.75 -15.35
CA THR A 97 2.17 7.09 -15.75
C THR A 97 3.00 8.14 -15.02
N GLY A 98 3.30 9.24 -15.68
CA GLY A 98 3.88 10.40 -15.01
C GLY A 98 2.89 11.03 -14.00
N ALA A 99 3.33 12.02 -13.25
CA ALA A 99 2.51 12.76 -12.27
C ALA A 99 1.40 13.62 -12.94
N SER A 100 0.69 13.06 -13.92
CA SER A 100 -0.42 13.75 -14.59
C SER A 100 -1.68 13.69 -13.74
N VAL A 101 -2.34 14.82 -13.57
CA VAL A 101 -3.63 14.88 -12.88
C VAL A 101 -4.62 13.97 -13.59
N GLY A 102 -5.23 13.03 -12.86
CA GLY A 102 -6.19 12.07 -13.41
C GLY A 102 -5.60 10.77 -13.97
N ALA A 103 -4.26 10.61 -14.00
CA ALA A 103 -3.61 9.40 -14.49
C ALA A 103 -4.04 8.10 -13.77
N ALA A 104 -4.49 8.21 -12.52
CA ALA A 104 -5.02 7.08 -11.75
C ALA A 104 -6.46 6.68 -12.16
N ASN A 105 -7.19 7.55 -12.89
CA ASN A 105 -8.60 7.35 -13.25
C ASN A 105 -8.73 6.88 -14.70
N ILE A 106 -8.17 5.71 -14.98
CA ILE A 106 -8.36 5.06 -16.30
C ILE A 106 -9.75 4.44 -16.38
N ASN A 107 -10.37 4.53 -17.55
CA ASN A 107 -11.63 3.86 -17.82
C ASN A 107 -11.43 2.35 -18.07
N HIS A 108 -12.54 1.60 -18.12
CA HIS A 108 -12.50 0.15 -18.33
C HIS A 108 -11.75 -0.25 -19.62
N GLY A 109 -12.04 0.40 -20.74
CA GLY A 109 -11.40 0.10 -22.03
C GLY A 109 -9.89 0.35 -22.04
N GLU A 110 -9.45 1.43 -21.42
CA GLU A 110 -8.02 1.74 -21.21
C GLU A 110 -7.34 0.69 -20.34
N LYS A 111 -7.99 0.28 -19.25
CA LYS A 111 -7.49 -0.77 -18.37
C LYS A 111 -7.33 -2.10 -19.12
N GLN A 112 -8.37 -2.54 -19.85
CA GLN A 112 -8.31 -3.77 -20.61
C GLN A 112 -7.24 -3.70 -21.72
N ARG A 113 -7.04 -2.54 -22.34
CA ARG A 113 -5.97 -2.33 -23.30
C ARG A 113 -4.59 -2.50 -22.64
N ILE A 114 -4.37 -1.92 -21.47
CA ILE A 114 -3.11 -2.07 -20.72
C ILE A 114 -2.88 -3.55 -20.37
N ILE A 115 -3.88 -4.23 -19.80
CA ILE A 115 -3.78 -5.64 -19.42
C ILE A 115 -3.41 -6.52 -20.62
N ARG A 116 -4.10 -6.37 -21.75
CA ARG A 116 -3.77 -7.14 -22.97
C ARG A 116 -2.34 -6.88 -23.44
N ARG A 117 -1.86 -5.64 -23.38
CA ARG A 117 -0.49 -5.29 -23.77
C ARG A 117 0.57 -5.82 -22.78
N ILE A 118 0.27 -5.85 -21.48
CA ILE A 118 1.13 -6.50 -20.49
C ILE A 118 1.25 -8.00 -20.79
N ARG A 119 0.12 -8.67 -21.01
CA ARG A 119 0.09 -10.11 -21.33
C ARG A 119 0.85 -10.44 -22.62
N ALA A 120 0.91 -9.50 -23.57
CA ALA A 120 1.59 -9.68 -24.86
C ALA A 120 3.12 -9.50 -24.78
N LEU A 121 3.67 -8.93 -23.69
CA LEU A 121 5.12 -8.70 -23.53
C LEU A 121 5.93 -9.99 -23.69
N ASN A 122 7.04 -9.92 -24.44
CA ASN A 122 7.92 -11.06 -24.65
C ASN A 122 8.93 -11.22 -23.48
N ALA A 123 8.51 -11.89 -22.43
CA ALA A 123 9.30 -12.15 -21.22
C ALA A 123 8.99 -13.55 -20.67
N ASP A 124 9.95 -14.15 -19.96
CA ASP A 124 9.73 -15.41 -19.23
C ASP A 124 8.92 -15.13 -17.95
N VAL A 125 9.19 -13.98 -17.30
CA VAL A 125 8.48 -13.53 -16.10
C VAL A 125 8.10 -12.06 -16.21
N ILE A 126 6.85 -11.74 -15.92
CA ILE A 126 6.35 -10.37 -15.81
C ILE A 126 6.01 -10.11 -14.34
N ILE A 127 6.57 -9.05 -13.78
CA ILE A 127 6.22 -8.59 -12.43
C ILE A 127 5.44 -7.29 -12.56
N ILE A 128 4.25 -7.23 -11.94
CA ILE A 128 3.40 -6.04 -11.94
C ILE A 128 3.42 -5.43 -10.54
N ASP A 129 4.01 -4.24 -10.41
CA ASP A 129 3.92 -3.43 -9.18
C ASP A 129 2.59 -2.68 -9.18
N VAL A 130 1.69 -3.10 -8.30
CA VAL A 130 0.32 -2.57 -8.25
C VAL A 130 0.23 -1.44 -7.22
N GLY A 131 -0.53 -0.41 -7.54
CA GLY A 131 -0.79 0.72 -6.64
C GLY A 131 -1.37 0.30 -5.29
N ALA A 132 -1.45 1.26 -4.38
CA ALA A 132 -2.03 1.05 -3.06
C ALA A 132 -3.56 1.20 -3.06
N GLY A 133 -4.23 0.55 -2.12
CA GLY A 133 -5.67 0.70 -1.89
C GLY A 133 -6.50 -0.42 -2.50
N VAL A 134 -7.83 -0.24 -2.48
CA VAL A 134 -8.83 -1.26 -2.85
C VAL A 134 -9.72 -0.81 -4.01
N SER A 135 -9.24 0.13 -4.85
CA SER A 135 -9.99 0.53 -6.04
C SER A 135 -10.07 -0.61 -7.06
N TYR A 136 -11.11 -0.63 -7.88
CA TYR A 136 -11.27 -1.66 -8.92
C TYR A 136 -10.08 -1.75 -9.86
N ASN A 137 -9.46 -0.61 -10.22
CA ASN A 137 -8.27 -0.65 -11.07
C ASN A 137 -7.10 -1.38 -10.41
N VAL A 138 -6.87 -1.13 -9.11
CA VAL A 138 -5.83 -1.80 -8.33
C VAL A 138 -6.10 -3.31 -8.22
N LEU A 139 -7.35 -3.69 -7.90
CA LEU A 139 -7.74 -5.09 -7.75
C LEU A 139 -7.66 -5.85 -9.09
N ASP A 140 -8.11 -5.23 -10.19
CA ASP A 140 -8.07 -5.85 -11.52
C ASP A 140 -6.63 -6.06 -12.02
N PHE A 141 -5.69 -5.15 -11.73
CA PHE A 141 -4.27 -5.40 -11.99
C PHE A 141 -3.68 -6.48 -11.09
N PHE A 142 -4.07 -6.51 -9.81
CA PHE A 142 -3.61 -7.53 -8.88
C PHE A 142 -4.07 -8.94 -9.30
N GLU A 143 -5.27 -9.05 -9.84
CA GLU A 143 -5.86 -10.29 -10.32
C GLU A 143 -5.12 -10.89 -11.54
N GLN A 144 -4.35 -10.08 -12.29
CA GLN A 144 -3.61 -10.55 -13.46
C GLN A 144 -2.51 -11.56 -13.14
N GLY A 145 -2.03 -11.60 -11.89
CA GLY A 145 -1.01 -12.55 -11.47
C GLY A 145 -1.60 -13.94 -11.23
N ALA A 146 -0.96 -14.96 -11.76
CA ALA A 146 -1.15 -16.34 -11.32
C ALA A 146 -0.56 -16.52 -9.90
N GLN A 147 0.52 -15.81 -9.59
CA GLN A 147 1.11 -15.68 -8.26
C GLN A 147 0.93 -14.23 -7.80
N ARG A 148 0.24 -14.03 -6.68
CA ARG A 148 -0.16 -12.71 -6.16
C ARG A 148 0.51 -12.44 -4.82
N LEU A 149 1.44 -11.51 -4.78
CA LEU A 149 2.19 -11.18 -3.58
C LEU A 149 1.56 -10.01 -2.85
N MET A 150 1.12 -10.23 -1.63
CA MET A 150 0.62 -9.17 -0.76
C MET A 150 1.70 -8.75 0.23
N VAL A 151 2.16 -7.51 0.10
CA VAL A 151 3.17 -6.94 1.00
C VAL A 151 2.52 -6.37 2.24
N VAL A 152 2.95 -6.84 3.41
CA VAL A 152 2.40 -6.47 4.73
C VAL A 152 3.54 -6.13 5.67
N THR A 153 3.38 -5.10 6.49
CA THR A 153 4.30 -4.79 7.61
C THR A 153 3.70 -5.27 8.94
N PRO A 154 4.51 -5.51 9.98
CA PRO A 154 4.02 -5.97 11.29
C PRO A 154 3.34 -4.86 12.11
N GLN A 155 2.64 -3.96 11.45
CA GLN A 155 1.87 -2.86 12.06
C GLN A 155 0.38 -3.17 12.00
N VAL A 156 -0.36 -2.90 13.08
CA VAL A 156 -1.81 -3.17 13.18
C VAL A 156 -2.60 -2.57 12.02
N THR A 157 -2.30 -1.33 11.63
CA THR A 157 -2.96 -0.66 10.49
C THR A 157 -2.66 -1.34 9.16
N SER A 158 -1.46 -1.88 8.98
CA SER A 158 -1.09 -2.63 7.77
C SER A 158 -1.85 -3.96 7.69
N ILE A 159 -2.04 -4.63 8.83
CA ILE A 159 -2.81 -5.87 8.93
C ILE A 159 -4.28 -5.64 8.54
N GLN A 160 -4.91 -4.60 9.09
CA GLN A 160 -6.29 -4.25 8.77
C GLN A 160 -6.48 -3.94 7.28
N THR A 161 -5.57 -3.14 6.71
CA THR A 161 -5.65 -2.79 5.28
C THR A 161 -5.32 -3.97 4.37
N ALA A 162 -4.44 -4.88 4.79
CA ALA A 162 -4.16 -6.13 4.09
C ALA A 162 -5.39 -7.04 4.03
N TYR A 163 -6.10 -7.20 5.15
CA TYR A 163 -7.36 -7.94 5.17
C TYR A 163 -8.40 -7.32 4.22
N SER A 164 -8.59 -6.00 4.29
CA SER A 164 -9.54 -5.29 3.41
C SER A 164 -9.16 -5.43 1.94
N PHE A 165 -7.87 -5.39 1.62
CA PHE A 165 -7.36 -5.59 0.27
C PHE A 165 -7.65 -7.00 -0.25
N LEU A 166 -7.33 -8.04 0.52
CA LEU A 166 -7.61 -9.42 0.13
C LEU A 166 -9.11 -9.71 0.06
N LYS A 167 -9.92 -9.18 0.99
CA LYS A 167 -11.38 -9.26 0.89
C LYS A 167 -11.87 -8.67 -0.43
N GLY A 168 -11.38 -7.49 -0.80
CA GLY A 168 -11.70 -6.85 -2.08
C GLY A 168 -11.26 -7.70 -3.27
N ALA A 169 -10.03 -8.24 -3.26
CA ALA A 169 -9.52 -9.10 -4.32
C ALA A 169 -10.32 -10.39 -4.48
N VAL A 170 -10.61 -11.08 -3.37
CA VAL A 170 -11.47 -12.29 -3.39
C VAL A 170 -12.85 -11.97 -3.94
N MET A 171 -13.49 -10.92 -3.44
CA MET A 171 -14.82 -10.53 -3.94
C MET A 171 -14.80 -10.15 -5.41
N ARG A 172 -13.74 -9.49 -5.89
CA ARG A 172 -13.59 -9.16 -7.31
C ARG A 172 -13.45 -10.42 -8.17
N THR A 173 -12.62 -11.36 -7.73
CA THR A 173 -12.45 -12.65 -8.39
C THR A 173 -13.78 -13.44 -8.45
N LEU A 174 -14.57 -13.43 -7.35
CA LEU A 174 -15.89 -14.05 -7.32
C LEU A 174 -16.89 -13.38 -8.29
N GLN A 175 -16.86 -12.05 -8.39
CA GLN A 175 -17.71 -11.30 -9.32
C GLN A 175 -17.39 -11.63 -10.79
N HIS A 176 -16.11 -11.85 -11.10
CA HIS A 176 -15.71 -12.29 -12.45
C HIS A 176 -16.08 -13.74 -12.74
N ALA A 177 -16.17 -14.60 -11.73
CA ALA A 177 -16.64 -15.97 -11.89
C ALA A 177 -18.18 -16.08 -12.09
N ALA A 178 -18.93 -15.08 -11.64
CA ALA A 178 -20.38 -15.04 -11.81
C ALA A 178 -20.73 -14.56 -13.22
N GLU A 179 -21.40 -15.41 -14.01
CA GLU A 179 -21.75 -15.13 -15.42
C GLU A 179 -23.10 -14.46 -15.57
N LYS A 180 -24.02 -14.66 -14.62
CA LYS A 180 -25.41 -14.20 -14.69
C LYS A 180 -25.71 -13.13 -13.64
N ALA A 181 -26.62 -12.22 -13.96
CA ALA A 181 -27.05 -11.18 -13.02
C ALA A 181 -27.61 -11.75 -11.69
N ALA A 182 -28.36 -12.87 -11.76
CA ALA A 182 -28.87 -13.56 -10.57
C ALA A 182 -27.75 -14.13 -9.69
N GLU A 183 -26.63 -14.56 -10.27
CA GLU A 183 -25.45 -15.04 -9.55
C GLU A 183 -24.72 -13.89 -8.85
N LEU A 184 -24.66 -12.72 -9.49
CA LEU A 184 -24.10 -11.50 -8.87
C LEU A 184 -24.91 -11.06 -7.66
N GLU A 185 -26.26 -11.21 -7.69
CA GLU A 185 -27.11 -10.93 -6.54
C GLU A 185 -26.82 -11.86 -5.37
N LEU A 186 -26.49 -13.13 -5.61
CA LEU A 186 -26.09 -14.07 -4.57
C LEU A 186 -24.77 -13.68 -3.88
N LEU A 187 -23.89 -13.02 -4.62
CA LEU A 187 -22.62 -12.50 -4.08
C LEU A 187 -22.77 -11.16 -3.34
N ALA A 188 -23.91 -10.49 -3.51
CA ALA A 188 -24.18 -9.24 -2.81
C ALA A 188 -24.40 -9.50 -1.32
N PRO A 189 -24.03 -8.54 -0.43
CA PRO A 189 -24.31 -8.65 0.99
C PRO A 189 -25.81 -8.78 1.26
N ALA A 190 -26.21 -9.65 2.19
CA ALA A 190 -27.63 -9.92 2.54
C ALA A 190 -28.35 -8.69 3.11
N SER A 191 -27.64 -7.72 3.65
CA SER A 191 -28.22 -6.48 4.20
C SER A 191 -27.61 -5.24 3.56
N LYS A 192 -28.40 -4.16 3.41
CA LYS A 192 -27.93 -2.85 2.93
C LYS A 192 -26.87 -2.22 3.87
N SER A 193 -26.75 -2.69 5.10
CA SER A 193 -25.68 -2.36 6.05
C SER A 193 -24.53 -3.36 6.06
N GLY A 194 -24.40 -4.17 5.01
CA GLY A 194 -23.54 -5.35 4.82
C GLY A 194 -22.03 -5.22 5.05
N GLU A 195 -21.61 -4.20 5.78
CA GLU A 195 -20.21 -3.99 6.16
C GLU A 195 -19.62 -5.13 7.00
N ASN A 196 -20.45 -5.99 7.63
CA ASN A 196 -20.01 -7.03 8.55
C ASN A 196 -20.19 -8.47 8.05
N GLU A 197 -20.77 -8.70 6.85
CA GLU A 197 -20.93 -10.07 6.37
C GLU A 197 -19.56 -10.65 5.97
N LYS A 198 -19.26 -11.83 6.53
CA LYS A 198 -18.02 -12.54 6.19
C LYS A 198 -18.15 -13.16 4.78
N VAL A 199 -17.07 -13.20 4.03
CA VAL A 199 -17.06 -13.88 2.72
C VAL A 199 -17.47 -15.35 2.88
N SER A 200 -17.05 -16.02 3.95
CA SER A 200 -17.45 -17.39 4.26
C SER A 200 -18.98 -17.58 4.40
N GLN A 201 -19.71 -16.56 4.88
CA GLN A 201 -21.19 -16.60 4.98
C GLN A 201 -21.83 -16.44 3.59
N ILE A 202 -21.28 -15.55 2.76
CA ILE A 202 -21.69 -15.39 1.36
C ILE A 202 -21.50 -16.72 0.61
N LEU A 203 -20.34 -17.35 0.76
CA LEU A 203 -20.04 -18.64 0.14
C LEU A 203 -20.95 -19.76 0.62
N ALA A 204 -21.31 -19.79 1.92
CA ALA A 204 -22.28 -20.76 2.45
C ALA A 204 -23.65 -20.58 1.77
N ARG A 205 -24.14 -19.35 1.67
CA ARG A 205 -25.40 -19.02 0.95
C ARG A 205 -25.38 -19.45 -0.51
N VAL A 206 -24.27 -19.18 -1.21
CA VAL A 206 -24.11 -19.59 -2.62
C VAL A 206 -24.17 -21.11 -2.75
N ARG A 207 -23.53 -21.87 -1.85
CA ARG A 207 -23.54 -23.34 -1.86
C ARG A 207 -24.94 -23.92 -1.68
N GLU A 208 -25.80 -23.24 -0.90
CA GLU A 208 -27.19 -23.66 -0.70
C GLU A 208 -28.09 -23.33 -1.89
N GLN A 209 -27.85 -22.20 -2.59
CA GLN A 209 -28.77 -21.67 -3.59
C GLN A 209 -28.34 -21.94 -5.03
N SER A 210 -27.04 -22.13 -5.30
CA SER A 210 -26.51 -22.38 -6.63
C SER A 210 -25.28 -23.28 -6.58
N PRO A 211 -25.46 -24.63 -6.61
CA PRO A 211 -24.35 -25.59 -6.58
C PRO A 211 -23.35 -25.42 -7.76
N ASP A 212 -23.83 -25.03 -8.95
CA ASP A 212 -23.00 -24.80 -10.13
C ASP A 212 -22.07 -23.61 -9.92
N LEU A 213 -22.61 -22.47 -9.45
CA LEU A 213 -21.82 -21.30 -9.10
C LEU A 213 -20.84 -21.63 -7.94
N ALA A 214 -21.27 -22.43 -6.97
CA ALA A 214 -20.39 -22.86 -5.88
C ALA A 214 -19.17 -23.64 -6.39
N MET A 215 -19.38 -24.54 -7.34
CA MET A 215 -18.29 -25.32 -7.95
C MET A 215 -17.33 -24.43 -8.75
N ALA A 216 -17.86 -23.47 -9.52
CA ALA A 216 -17.04 -22.47 -10.21
C ALA A 216 -16.21 -21.63 -9.23
N ILE A 217 -16.83 -21.16 -8.15
CA ILE A 217 -16.18 -20.40 -7.08
C ILE A 217 -15.09 -21.22 -6.40
N ASP A 218 -15.35 -22.45 -5.99
CA ASP A 218 -14.38 -23.31 -5.34
C ASP A 218 -13.17 -23.57 -6.27
N THR A 219 -13.39 -23.72 -7.56
CA THR A 219 -12.32 -23.83 -8.57
C THR A 219 -11.48 -22.56 -8.63
N VAL A 220 -12.10 -21.38 -8.69
CA VAL A 220 -11.41 -20.09 -8.78
C VAL A 220 -10.66 -19.78 -7.48
N LEU A 221 -11.26 -20.06 -6.31
CA LEU A 221 -10.61 -19.82 -5.03
C LEU A 221 -9.44 -20.78 -4.76
N SER A 222 -9.51 -22.03 -5.23
CA SER A 222 -8.37 -22.97 -5.13
C SER A 222 -7.15 -22.48 -5.91
N ARG A 223 -7.36 -21.68 -6.96
CA ARG A 223 -6.33 -21.08 -7.81
C ARG A 223 -6.01 -19.63 -7.44
N PHE A 224 -6.52 -19.13 -6.30
CA PHE A 224 -6.35 -17.72 -5.94
C PHE A 224 -4.89 -17.27 -5.87
N GLY A 225 -3.96 -18.17 -5.55
CA GLY A 225 -2.50 -18.00 -5.71
C GLY A 225 -1.90 -16.83 -4.95
N ALA A 226 -2.55 -16.33 -3.87
CA ALA A 226 -2.03 -15.24 -3.08
C ALA A 226 -1.05 -15.73 -2.01
N GLN A 227 0.02 -14.97 -1.78
CA GLN A 227 1.06 -15.23 -0.80
C GLN A 227 1.42 -13.94 -0.06
N ILE A 228 1.82 -14.03 1.21
CA ILE A 228 2.24 -12.90 2.02
C ILE A 228 3.75 -12.69 1.91
N VAL A 229 4.17 -11.46 1.67
CA VAL A 229 5.55 -10.99 1.89
C VAL A 229 5.55 -10.06 3.09
N GLY A 230 6.12 -10.53 4.22
CA GLY A 230 6.32 -9.69 5.39
C GLY A 230 7.46 -8.72 5.14
N ASN A 231 7.21 -7.42 5.22
CA ASN A 231 8.24 -6.41 5.01
C ASN A 231 8.44 -5.55 6.26
N GLN A 232 9.61 -4.90 6.37
CA GLN A 232 9.99 -4.07 7.51
C GLN A 232 9.94 -4.83 8.85
N VAL A 233 10.42 -6.07 8.87
CA VAL A 233 10.51 -6.90 10.06
C VAL A 233 11.75 -6.51 10.87
N PHE A 234 11.57 -5.99 12.08
CA PHE A 234 12.67 -5.58 12.96
C PHE A 234 13.19 -6.73 13.80
N GLU A 235 12.29 -7.61 14.26
CA GLU A 235 12.61 -8.71 15.16
C GLU A 235 11.99 -10.02 14.64
N SER A 236 12.67 -11.13 14.84
CA SER A 236 12.16 -12.46 14.48
C SER A 236 10.86 -12.82 15.20
N SER A 237 10.65 -12.29 16.40
CA SER A 237 9.40 -12.42 17.18
C SER A 237 8.17 -11.92 16.42
N GLN A 238 8.32 -10.93 15.54
CA GLN A 238 7.25 -10.38 14.72
C GLN A 238 6.77 -11.34 13.61
N ALA A 239 7.52 -12.39 13.29
CA ALA A 239 7.09 -13.39 12.29
C ALA A 239 5.78 -14.08 12.68
N GLY A 240 5.50 -14.24 13.98
CA GLY A 240 4.25 -14.80 14.50
C GLY A 240 3.01 -14.01 14.07
N ILE A 241 3.13 -12.72 13.82
CA ILE A 241 2.04 -11.84 13.36
C ILE A 241 1.54 -12.28 11.98
N PHE A 242 2.45 -12.63 11.07
CA PHE A 242 2.05 -13.07 9.71
C PHE A 242 1.31 -14.40 9.73
N HIS A 243 1.67 -15.33 10.63
CA HIS A 243 0.92 -16.57 10.82
C HIS A 243 -0.48 -16.33 11.41
N ALA A 244 -0.65 -15.32 12.26
CA ALA A 244 -1.98 -14.93 12.72
C ALA A 244 -2.82 -14.33 11.58
N ILE A 245 -2.20 -13.56 10.69
CA ILE A 245 -2.86 -13.00 9.49
C ILE A 245 -3.32 -14.13 8.56
N THR A 246 -2.45 -15.11 8.25
CA THR A 246 -2.82 -16.23 7.36
C THR A 246 -4.01 -17.00 7.91
N ARG A 247 -4.04 -17.28 9.22
CA ARG A 247 -5.18 -17.94 9.86
C ARG A 247 -6.45 -17.09 9.79
N MET A 248 -6.37 -15.81 10.12
CA MET A 248 -7.50 -14.91 10.01
C MET A 248 -8.07 -14.86 8.58
N ILE A 249 -7.22 -14.80 7.57
CA ILE A 249 -7.64 -14.80 6.16
C ILE A 249 -8.36 -16.12 5.83
N GLN A 250 -7.81 -17.25 6.24
CA GLN A 250 -8.45 -18.55 6.03
C GLN A 250 -9.82 -18.62 6.70
N ASP A 251 -9.95 -18.17 7.96
CA ASP A 251 -11.19 -18.24 8.74
C ASP A 251 -12.28 -17.32 8.19
N PHE A 252 -11.91 -16.14 7.66
CA PHE A 252 -12.88 -15.13 7.26
C PHE A 252 -13.13 -15.08 5.74
N LEU A 253 -12.13 -15.41 4.93
CA LEU A 253 -12.23 -15.35 3.47
C LEU A 253 -12.28 -16.73 2.81
N GLY A 254 -11.94 -17.80 3.53
CA GLY A 254 -11.93 -19.17 3.02
C GLY A 254 -10.79 -19.46 2.03
N VAL A 255 -9.77 -18.60 1.94
CA VAL A 255 -8.63 -18.77 1.04
C VAL A 255 -7.35 -19.00 1.83
N THR A 256 -6.51 -19.90 1.32
CA THR A 256 -5.18 -20.13 1.90
C THR A 256 -4.18 -19.15 1.31
N VAL A 257 -3.52 -18.38 2.17
CA VAL A 257 -2.52 -17.38 1.78
C VAL A 257 -1.23 -17.64 2.59
N PRO A 258 -0.30 -18.47 2.07
CA PRO A 258 0.94 -18.80 2.76
C PRO A 258 1.89 -17.60 2.84
N ILE A 259 2.88 -17.68 3.71
CA ILE A 259 3.97 -16.71 3.81
C ILE A 259 5.07 -17.16 2.84
N LEU A 260 5.34 -16.34 1.82
CA LEU A 260 6.43 -16.56 0.87
C LEU A 260 7.80 -16.26 1.50
N GLY A 261 7.87 -15.19 2.29
CA GLY A 261 9.11 -14.79 2.93
C GLY A 261 8.97 -13.48 3.70
N THR A 262 10.06 -13.09 4.35
CA THR A 262 10.11 -11.84 5.12
C THR A 262 11.36 -11.03 4.78
N VAL A 263 11.20 -9.72 4.68
CA VAL A 263 12.28 -8.74 4.43
C VAL A 263 12.51 -7.93 5.69
N ARG A 264 13.74 -7.92 6.17
CA ARG A 264 14.13 -7.20 7.38
C ARG A 264 14.10 -5.68 7.16
N ALA A 265 13.75 -4.94 8.21
CA ALA A 265 13.97 -3.51 8.27
C ALA A 265 15.45 -3.26 8.51
N SER A 266 16.19 -2.93 7.46
CA SER A 266 17.62 -2.66 7.57
C SER A 266 17.95 -1.24 7.11
N ARG A 267 19.10 -0.75 7.61
CA ARG A 267 19.67 0.52 7.12
C ARG A 267 19.94 0.46 5.62
N ARG A 268 20.35 -0.71 5.12
CA ARG A 268 20.67 -0.93 3.72
C ARG A 268 19.44 -0.77 2.80
N VAL A 269 18.26 -1.21 3.24
CA VAL A 269 17.01 -0.95 2.50
C VAL A 269 16.80 0.54 2.30
N ARG A 270 16.97 1.34 3.36
CA ARG A 270 16.82 2.81 3.29
C ARG A 270 17.88 3.45 2.39
N GLU A 271 19.13 3.01 2.53
CA GLU A 271 20.24 3.49 1.69
C GLU A 271 20.02 3.16 0.22
N SER A 272 19.51 1.98 -0.12
CA SER A 272 19.22 1.58 -1.51
C SER A 272 18.21 2.51 -2.18
N VAL A 273 17.19 2.94 -1.44
CA VAL A 273 16.19 3.91 -1.92
C VAL A 273 16.82 5.29 -2.14
N ASN A 274 17.59 5.78 -1.17
CA ASN A 274 18.26 7.08 -1.27
C ASN A 274 19.29 7.12 -2.39
N LEU A 275 20.00 6.02 -2.61
CA LEU A 275 20.96 5.87 -3.69
C LEU A 275 20.30 5.56 -5.04
N ARG A 276 18.99 5.37 -5.08
CA ARG A 276 18.23 5.00 -6.27
C ARG A 276 18.83 3.75 -6.94
N LYS A 277 19.23 2.78 -6.11
CA LYS A 277 19.89 1.54 -6.53
C LYS A 277 19.34 0.38 -5.71
N PRO A 278 18.50 -0.49 -6.28
CA PRO A 278 17.99 -1.66 -5.59
C PRO A 278 19.09 -2.51 -4.97
N MET A 279 18.83 -3.11 -3.80
CA MET A 279 19.83 -3.87 -3.03
C MET A 279 20.43 -5.03 -3.84
N MET A 280 19.62 -5.69 -4.65
CA MET A 280 20.03 -6.82 -5.49
C MET A 280 21.06 -6.45 -6.58
N LEU A 281 21.29 -5.16 -6.86
CA LEU A 281 22.40 -4.67 -7.71
C LEU A 281 23.72 -4.50 -6.95
N GLY A 282 23.71 -4.76 -5.65
CA GLY A 282 24.88 -4.63 -4.78
C GLY A 282 25.46 -5.97 -4.35
N LEU A 283 26.17 -5.93 -3.22
CA LEU A 283 26.75 -7.14 -2.61
C LEU A 283 25.65 -8.09 -2.12
N LYS A 284 25.89 -9.40 -2.29
CA LYS A 284 25.03 -10.44 -1.73
C LYS A 284 25.28 -10.54 -0.22
N ASP A 285 24.25 -10.42 0.57
CA ASP A 285 24.26 -10.49 2.03
C ASP A 285 22.96 -11.12 2.58
N GLU A 286 22.75 -11.00 3.88
CA GLU A 286 21.57 -11.53 4.55
C GLU A 286 20.28 -10.85 4.07
N ASP A 287 20.31 -9.52 3.81
CA ASP A 287 19.13 -8.78 3.35
C ASP A 287 18.72 -9.17 1.93
N THR A 288 19.69 -9.46 1.06
CA THR A 288 19.43 -9.92 -0.31
C THR A 288 19.03 -11.40 -0.39
N ARG A 289 19.44 -12.22 0.59
CA ARG A 289 19.11 -13.65 0.63
C ARG A 289 17.61 -13.91 0.63
N ALA A 290 16.83 -13.10 1.34
CA ALA A 290 15.39 -13.23 1.37
C ALA A 290 14.77 -13.13 -0.04
N PHE A 291 15.23 -12.22 -0.87
CA PHE A 291 14.75 -12.08 -2.25
C PHE A 291 15.16 -13.25 -3.13
N VAL A 292 16.37 -13.81 -2.94
CA VAL A 292 16.81 -15.01 -3.66
C VAL A 292 15.92 -16.19 -3.31
N GLN A 293 15.67 -16.43 -2.02
CA GLN A 293 14.81 -17.52 -1.56
C GLN A 293 13.36 -17.39 -2.07
N MET A 294 12.80 -16.18 -2.03
CA MET A 294 11.47 -15.92 -2.59
C MET A 294 11.44 -16.16 -4.11
N ALA A 295 12.47 -15.73 -4.84
CA ALA A 295 12.55 -15.95 -6.28
C ALA A 295 12.64 -17.44 -6.62
N GLU A 296 13.46 -18.21 -5.89
CA GLU A 296 13.59 -19.66 -6.05
C GLU A 296 12.25 -20.36 -5.78
N ALA A 297 11.55 -20.00 -4.69
CA ALA A 297 10.24 -20.56 -4.35
C ALA A 297 9.21 -20.28 -5.45
N LEU A 298 9.11 -19.04 -5.93
CA LEU A 298 8.18 -18.65 -7.00
C LEU A 298 8.47 -19.36 -8.32
N LEU A 299 9.74 -19.60 -8.64
CA LEU A 299 10.11 -20.29 -9.88
C LEU A 299 9.94 -21.80 -9.78
N ALA A 300 9.99 -22.38 -8.58
CA ALA A 300 9.77 -23.81 -8.34
C ALA A 300 8.30 -24.23 -8.40
N GLU A 301 7.35 -23.31 -8.17
CA GLU A 301 5.93 -23.62 -8.28
C GLU A 301 5.55 -23.87 -9.75
N ASP A 302 4.96 -25.04 -10.07
CA ASP A 302 4.34 -25.31 -11.36
C ASP A 302 2.99 -24.59 -11.43
N VAL A 303 3.00 -23.38 -11.98
CA VAL A 303 1.78 -22.61 -12.20
C VAL A 303 1.33 -22.84 -13.65
N ALA A 304 0.32 -23.67 -13.84
CA ALA A 304 -0.33 -23.83 -15.15
C ALA A 304 -1.11 -22.53 -15.47
N ILE A 305 -0.63 -21.77 -16.45
CA ILE A 305 -1.25 -20.51 -16.90
C ILE A 305 -2.31 -20.77 -17.98
N ASP A 306 -2.37 -21.97 -18.58
CA ASP A 306 -3.10 -22.24 -19.80
C ASP A 306 -4.63 -22.01 -19.74
N ASP A 307 -5.24 -22.08 -18.55
CA ASP A 307 -6.70 -21.93 -18.43
C ASP A 307 -7.20 -20.50 -18.19
N LEU A 308 -6.33 -19.57 -17.73
CA LEU A 308 -6.73 -18.18 -17.51
C LEU A 308 -6.74 -17.34 -18.81
N LEU A 309 -6.13 -17.85 -19.87
CA LEU A 309 -5.98 -17.14 -21.13
C LEU A 309 -7.06 -17.50 -22.17
N ALA A 310 -7.80 -18.60 -21.97
CA ALA A 310 -8.71 -19.13 -22.98
C ALA A 310 -10.07 -18.43 -23.04
N ASP A 311 -10.48 -17.74 -21.96
CA ASP A 311 -11.89 -17.32 -21.82
C ASP A 311 -12.21 -15.89 -22.29
N ASP A 312 -11.20 -15.08 -22.64
CA ASP A 312 -11.42 -13.63 -22.91
C ASP A 312 -11.49 -13.28 -24.43
N THR A 313 -11.26 -14.24 -25.32
CA THR A 313 -11.31 -13.98 -26.77
C THR A 313 -12.73 -14.06 -27.37
N SER A 314 -13.72 -14.55 -26.61
CA SER A 314 -15.11 -14.74 -27.08
C SER A 314 -16.09 -13.64 -26.65
N ARG A 315 -15.65 -12.66 -25.84
CA ARG A 315 -16.53 -11.57 -25.36
C ARG A 315 -16.33 -10.26 -26.12
N GLU A 316 -16.33 -10.29 -27.43
CA GLU A 316 -16.61 -9.12 -28.23
C GLU A 316 -18.13 -8.99 -28.42
N GLY A 317 -18.74 -8.04 -27.74
CA GLY A 317 -20.08 -7.62 -28.07
C GLY A 317 -21.03 -7.38 -26.91
N THR A 318 -21.37 -6.10 -26.74
CA THR A 318 -22.64 -5.60 -26.17
C THR A 318 -22.86 -5.85 -24.67
N GLY A 319 -22.33 -4.97 -23.87
CA GLY A 319 -22.77 -4.73 -22.50
C GLY A 319 -22.32 -3.35 -22.08
N GLU A 320 -23.22 -2.36 -22.22
CA GLU A 320 -23.04 -1.08 -21.54
C GLU A 320 -22.94 -1.34 -20.05
N ASP A 321 -21.77 -1.03 -19.45
CA ASP A 321 -21.54 -1.09 -18.01
C ASP A 321 -22.52 -0.14 -17.29
N LYS A 322 -23.63 -0.67 -16.80
CA LYS A 322 -24.59 0.03 -15.92
C LYS A 322 -24.11 0.14 -14.48
N PHE A 323 -22.84 -0.07 -14.22
CA PHE A 323 -22.26 0.18 -12.91
C PHE A 323 -21.46 1.47 -12.93
N GLU A 324 -22.18 2.59 -12.75
CA GLU A 324 -21.59 3.88 -12.40
C GLU A 324 -20.71 3.75 -11.16
N ASN A 325 -19.54 4.36 -11.23
CA ASN A 325 -18.57 4.57 -10.15
C ASN A 325 -19.24 5.08 -8.88
N THR A 326 -19.72 4.20 -8.04
CA THR A 326 -20.01 4.55 -6.66
C THR A 326 -18.73 4.29 -5.86
N PRO A 327 -18.06 5.33 -5.35
CA PRO A 327 -16.89 5.13 -4.52
C PRO A 327 -17.31 4.37 -3.26
N VAL A 328 -16.66 3.26 -2.97
CA VAL A 328 -16.76 2.58 -1.67
C VAL A 328 -16.15 3.53 -0.64
N THR A 329 -17.00 4.38 -0.07
CA THR A 329 -16.61 5.26 1.03
C THR A 329 -16.31 4.42 2.26
N ALA A 330 -15.12 4.61 2.82
CA ALA A 330 -14.78 4.10 4.15
C ALA A 330 -15.83 4.60 5.18
N PRO A 331 -16.22 3.78 6.17
CA PRO A 331 -17.25 4.14 7.14
C PRO A 331 -16.80 5.38 7.93
N LYS A 332 -17.57 6.46 7.80
CA LYS A 332 -17.50 7.62 8.69
C LYS A 332 -18.09 7.23 10.03
N ILE A 333 -17.26 7.00 11.03
CA ILE A 333 -17.68 6.93 12.43
C ILE A 333 -18.15 8.35 12.81
N ARG A 334 -19.47 8.55 12.90
CA ARG A 334 -20.04 9.76 13.48
C ARG A 334 -20.02 9.63 15.01
N PRO A 335 -19.43 10.55 15.74
CA PRO A 335 -19.70 10.66 17.17
C PRO A 335 -21.10 11.26 17.36
N THR A 336 -21.93 10.59 18.16
CA THR A 336 -23.22 11.07 18.61
C THR A 336 -22.99 12.21 19.62
N PRO A 337 -23.57 13.41 19.44
CA PRO A 337 -23.49 14.45 20.45
C PRO A 337 -24.54 14.20 21.56
N PRO A 338 -24.22 14.50 22.82
CA PRO A 338 -25.21 14.47 23.88
C PRO A 338 -26.23 15.62 23.75
N SER A 339 -27.47 15.30 23.92
CA SER A 339 -28.59 16.23 23.99
C SER A 339 -28.46 17.19 25.19
N LEU A 340 -28.48 18.49 24.94
CA LEU A 340 -28.73 19.52 25.94
C LEU A 340 -29.93 20.37 25.54
N SER A 341 -30.81 20.48 26.47
CA SER A 341 -32.09 21.16 26.43
C SER A 341 -32.00 22.67 26.31
N THR A 342 -32.97 23.20 25.63
CA THR A 342 -33.35 24.61 25.41
C THR A 342 -33.41 25.50 26.63
N THR A 343 -32.92 26.75 26.49
CA THR A 343 -33.67 27.91 26.99
C THR A 343 -33.38 29.16 26.11
N SER A 344 -34.43 29.87 25.88
CA SER A 344 -34.64 31.04 25.04
C SER A 344 -33.91 32.34 25.49
N GLY A 345 -33.61 33.22 24.53
CA GLY A 345 -33.26 34.63 24.78
C GLY A 345 -32.86 35.38 23.54
N SER A 346 -33.78 36.25 23.08
CA SER A 346 -33.64 37.16 21.94
C SER A 346 -32.61 38.27 22.16
N THR A 347 -31.93 38.72 21.10
CA THR A 347 -31.93 40.18 20.67
C THR A 347 -31.13 40.35 19.38
N ALA A 348 -31.61 41.26 18.58
CA ALA A 348 -31.14 41.68 17.25
C ALA A 348 -29.84 42.50 17.27
N GLY A 349 -29.12 42.51 16.16
CA GLY A 349 -28.03 43.47 15.92
C GLY A 349 -27.13 43.16 14.74
N GLU A 350 -27.33 43.89 13.67
CA GLU A 350 -26.39 44.36 12.65
C GLU A 350 -25.53 43.38 11.81
N ALA A 351 -25.64 43.58 10.48
CA ALA A 351 -24.86 42.96 9.41
C ALA A 351 -23.49 43.60 9.23
N PRO A 352 -22.46 42.84 8.88
CA PRO A 352 -21.16 43.38 8.46
C PRO A 352 -21.00 43.43 6.93
N PRO A 353 -20.06 44.25 6.43
CA PRO A 353 -19.86 44.59 5.01
C PRO A 353 -19.10 43.52 4.20
N PRO A 354 -18.99 43.68 2.87
CA PRO A 354 -18.70 42.58 1.93
C PRO A 354 -17.24 42.15 1.87
N ALA A 355 -17.08 40.85 1.65
CA ALA A 355 -15.80 40.14 1.55
C ALA A 355 -15.08 40.36 0.22
N LYS A 356 -13.76 40.52 0.26
CA LYS A 356 -12.83 40.48 -0.88
C LYS A 356 -12.42 39.01 -1.23
N PRO A 357 -11.89 38.76 -2.44
CA PRO A 357 -11.95 37.46 -3.09
C PRO A 357 -11.00 36.40 -2.49
N ARG A 358 -11.49 35.16 -2.55
CA ARG A 358 -10.79 33.92 -2.14
C ARG A 358 -9.57 33.66 -3.03
N GLN A 359 -8.41 33.52 -2.42
CA GLN A 359 -7.32 32.73 -2.95
C GLN A 359 -7.49 31.26 -2.48
N THR A 360 -7.59 30.38 -3.43
CA THR A 360 -7.56 28.93 -3.24
C THR A 360 -6.12 28.47 -3.01
N GLY A 361 -5.87 27.81 -1.89
CA GLY A 361 -4.55 27.23 -1.63
C GLY A 361 -4.41 26.65 -0.23
N ASN A 362 -4.52 25.34 -0.15
CA ASN A 362 -3.93 24.42 0.81
C ASN A 362 -4.32 24.40 2.28
N ALA A 363 -4.67 23.18 2.67
CA ALA A 363 -4.53 22.54 3.99
C ALA A 363 -4.26 23.45 5.18
N MET A 364 -5.22 23.48 6.09
CA MET A 364 -5.09 24.10 7.40
C MET A 364 -3.85 23.58 8.13
N LEU A 365 -2.77 24.33 8.08
CA LEU A 365 -1.65 24.24 8.99
C LEU A 365 -2.03 24.98 10.28
N ASP A 366 -1.84 24.30 11.39
CA ASP A 366 -2.11 24.74 12.75
C ASP A 366 -1.41 26.08 13.07
N PRO A 367 -2.11 27.11 13.53
CA PRO A 367 -1.52 28.42 13.84
C PRO A 367 -0.46 28.44 14.94
N TYR A 368 -0.46 27.42 15.82
CA TYR A 368 0.42 27.36 16.99
C TYR A 368 1.84 26.87 16.71
N MET A 369 2.08 26.21 15.54
CA MET A 369 3.39 25.62 15.21
C MET A 369 4.17 26.39 14.12
N ARG A 370 3.78 27.62 13.78
CA ARG A 370 4.37 28.38 12.65
C ARG A 370 5.71 29.07 12.92
N ARG A 371 6.28 28.97 14.12
CA ARG A 371 7.45 29.77 14.49
C ARG A 371 8.81 29.06 14.39
N SER A 372 8.84 27.73 14.26
CA SER A 372 10.10 26.99 14.21
C SER A 372 10.00 25.79 13.25
N PRO A 373 11.11 25.43 12.56
CA PRO A 373 11.15 24.23 11.72
C PRO A 373 10.89 22.98 12.57
N ARG A 374 10.07 22.08 12.06
CA ARG A 374 9.83 20.77 12.64
C ARG A 374 10.95 19.83 12.25
N LEU A 375 11.43 19.09 13.20
CA LEU A 375 12.45 18.07 13.01
C LEU A 375 11.79 16.71 13.23
N GLU A 376 11.77 15.88 12.20
CA GLU A 376 11.31 14.50 12.33
C GLU A 376 12.32 13.68 13.11
N VAL A 377 11.84 12.97 14.12
CA VAL A 377 12.63 12.12 15.00
C VAL A 377 11.88 10.81 15.24
N ASP A 378 12.58 9.83 15.76
CA ASP A 378 11.99 8.56 16.20
C ASP A 378 12.63 8.19 17.53
N TRP A 379 12.20 8.87 18.59
CA TRP A 379 12.78 8.73 19.90
C TRP A 379 11.81 8.12 20.90
N MET A 380 12.35 7.39 21.85
CA MET A 380 11.63 6.97 23.05
C MET A 380 11.81 8.01 24.14
N GLY A 381 10.75 8.21 24.89
CA GLY A 381 10.70 9.12 26.02
C GLY A 381 9.63 8.69 27.02
N SER A 382 9.42 9.52 28.03
CA SER A 382 8.33 9.32 28.98
C SER A 382 7.61 10.62 29.33
N LEU A 383 6.30 10.54 29.52
CA LEU A 383 5.49 11.59 30.12
C LEU A 383 5.27 11.28 31.59
N ARG A 384 5.64 12.21 32.46
CA ARG A 384 5.46 12.11 33.92
C ARG A 384 4.35 13.04 34.37
N GLY A 385 3.39 12.52 35.08
CA GLY A 385 2.25 13.25 35.60
C GLY A 385 1.85 12.76 37.00
N PRO A 386 0.78 13.31 37.59
CA PRO A 386 0.27 12.89 38.89
C PRO A 386 -0.07 11.40 38.96
N ASP A 387 -0.48 10.81 37.83
CA ASP A 387 -0.93 9.43 37.71
C ASP A 387 0.22 8.44 37.39
N GLY A 388 1.47 8.91 37.40
CA GLY A 388 2.66 8.08 37.15
C GLY A 388 3.45 8.43 35.90
N ILE A 389 4.26 7.45 35.44
CA ILE A 389 5.13 7.57 34.27
C ILE A 389 4.52 6.78 33.14
N ARG A 390 4.43 7.39 31.94
CA ARG A 390 3.86 6.80 30.72
C ARG A 390 4.93 6.80 29.63
N PRO A 391 5.33 5.65 29.08
CA PRO A 391 6.24 5.61 27.95
C PRO A 391 5.59 6.23 26.72
N VAL A 392 6.36 6.99 25.96
CA VAL A 392 5.92 7.63 24.71
C VAL A 392 6.97 7.47 23.63
N ARG A 393 6.49 7.47 22.38
CA ARG A 393 7.31 7.60 21.19
C ARG A 393 7.16 9.04 20.67
N ILE A 394 8.26 9.69 20.37
CA ILE A 394 8.31 11.08 19.93
C ILE A 394 8.65 11.08 18.45
N PHE A 395 7.75 11.64 17.62
CA PHE A 395 7.90 11.64 16.14
C PHE A 395 8.41 12.96 15.58
N GLU A 396 8.00 14.06 16.19
CA GLU A 396 8.41 15.39 15.76
C GLU A 396 8.75 16.24 16.96
N VAL A 397 9.76 17.10 16.83
CA VAL A 397 10.08 18.12 17.80
C VAL A 397 10.28 19.47 17.13
N SER A 398 9.95 20.55 17.82
CA SER A 398 10.24 21.92 17.46
C SER A 398 10.50 22.71 18.75
N ASP A 399 10.96 23.94 18.66
CA ASP A 399 11.22 24.77 19.87
C ASP A 399 9.97 24.96 20.74
N GLY A 400 8.77 24.85 20.15
CA GLY A 400 7.50 25.09 20.86
C GLY A 400 6.73 23.84 21.23
N GLY A 401 7.24 22.61 20.95
CA GLY A 401 6.50 21.40 21.31
C GLY A 401 6.93 20.14 20.58
N ALA A 402 6.17 19.06 20.78
CA ALA A 402 6.43 17.75 20.20
C ALA A 402 5.14 17.03 19.81
N ILE A 403 5.24 16.04 18.92
CA ILE A 403 4.20 15.05 18.68
C ILE A 403 4.62 13.74 19.34
N VAL A 404 3.77 13.24 20.25
CA VAL A 404 4.03 12.03 21.02
C VAL A 404 2.91 11.01 20.83
N GLU A 405 3.27 9.73 20.74
CA GLU A 405 2.36 8.58 20.77
C GLU A 405 2.47 7.86 22.09
N THR A 406 1.35 7.49 22.69
CA THR A 406 1.28 6.65 23.89
C THR A 406 0.08 5.72 23.81
N ALA A 407 0.19 4.54 24.43
CA ALA A 407 -0.89 3.58 24.52
C ALA A 407 -2.05 4.05 25.43
N GLN A 408 -1.81 5.03 26.27
CA GLN A 408 -2.80 5.57 27.19
C GLN A 408 -3.43 6.86 26.67
N SER A 409 -4.70 7.08 26.98
CA SER A 409 -5.39 8.34 26.66
C SER A 409 -4.83 9.49 27.52
N LEU A 410 -4.63 10.64 26.87
CA LEU A 410 -4.27 11.90 27.54
C LEU A 410 -5.44 12.87 27.43
N ASP A 411 -5.67 13.62 28.50
CA ASP A 411 -6.72 14.65 28.51
C ASP A 411 -6.20 15.97 27.93
N LEU A 412 -7.04 16.66 27.17
CA LEU A 412 -6.70 17.97 26.63
C LEU A 412 -6.56 18.97 27.77
N GLY A 413 -5.49 19.74 27.71
CA GLY A 413 -5.16 20.71 28.78
C GLY A 413 -4.34 20.12 29.92
N GLN A 414 -4.11 18.81 29.95
CA GLN A 414 -3.29 18.15 30.97
C GLN A 414 -1.84 18.65 30.90
N GLU A 415 -1.27 19.02 32.03
CA GLU A 415 0.13 19.40 32.18
C GLU A 415 0.97 18.20 32.64
N LEU A 416 2.04 17.91 31.91
CA LEU A 416 2.90 16.76 32.09
C LEU A 416 4.36 17.18 31.93
N THR A 417 5.31 16.37 32.39
CA THR A 417 6.73 16.54 32.10
C THR A 417 7.16 15.53 31.04
N LEU A 418 7.61 16.00 29.88
CA LEU A 418 8.18 15.19 28.82
C LEU A 418 9.69 15.01 29.07
N VAL A 419 10.14 13.76 29.09
CA VAL A 419 11.55 13.37 29.28
C VAL A 419 12.04 12.71 27.99
N PHE A 420 13.17 13.18 27.48
CA PHE A 420 13.82 12.67 26.27
C PHE A 420 14.88 11.64 26.65
N GLU A 421 14.51 10.37 26.77
CA GLU A 421 15.35 9.31 27.34
C GLU A 421 16.56 8.94 26.48
N GLN A 422 16.46 9.15 25.15
CA GLN A 422 17.54 8.82 24.20
C GLN A 422 18.59 9.93 24.05
N ILE A 423 18.41 11.06 24.70
CA ILE A 423 19.37 12.17 24.66
C ILE A 423 20.24 12.14 25.89
N PRO A 424 21.59 12.33 25.78
CA PRO A 424 22.47 12.43 26.92
C PRO A 424 21.97 13.45 27.95
N MET A 425 22.09 13.12 29.25
CA MET A 425 21.56 13.88 30.38
C MET A 425 20.03 13.91 30.49
N GLN A 426 19.30 13.17 29.62
CA GLN A 426 17.83 13.02 29.65
C GLN A 426 17.08 14.36 29.88
N PRO A 427 17.25 15.35 29.00
CA PRO A 427 16.61 16.64 29.17
C PRO A 427 15.09 16.47 29.31
N GLN A 428 14.47 17.31 30.11
CA GLN A 428 13.05 17.27 30.39
C GLN A 428 12.43 18.67 30.34
N THR A 429 11.16 18.71 29.96
CA THR A 429 10.43 19.97 29.89
C THR A 429 8.94 19.79 30.28
N ARG A 430 8.33 20.85 30.83
CA ARG A 430 6.89 20.86 31.07
C ARG A 430 6.18 21.05 29.77
N VAL A 431 5.18 20.24 29.52
CA VAL A 431 4.36 20.28 28.33
C VAL A 431 2.89 20.21 28.69
N LYS A 432 2.06 20.82 27.84
CA LYS A 432 0.60 20.78 27.93
C LYS A 432 0.03 20.05 26.71
N VAL A 433 -0.90 19.15 26.92
CA VAL A 433 -1.59 18.44 25.83
C VAL A 433 -2.57 19.39 25.17
N ILE A 434 -2.36 19.75 23.92
CA ILE A 434 -3.17 20.75 23.21
C ILE A 434 -4.19 20.17 22.25
N ARG A 435 -3.90 19.05 21.61
CA ARG A 435 -4.84 18.36 20.72
C ARG A 435 -4.43 16.90 20.44
N ARG A 436 -5.39 16.13 19.92
CA ARG A 436 -5.10 14.81 19.32
C ARG A 436 -4.58 14.98 17.90
N ALA A 437 -3.55 14.24 17.54
CA ALA A 437 -3.04 14.07 16.19
C ALA A 437 -3.47 12.71 15.63
N ALA A 438 -3.28 12.48 14.33
CA ALA A 438 -3.63 11.21 13.69
C ALA A 438 -2.93 10.00 14.35
N ASN A 439 -1.69 10.19 14.82
CA ASN A 439 -0.84 9.15 15.42
C ASN A 439 -0.44 9.50 16.87
N GLY A 440 -1.28 10.20 17.64
CA GLY A 440 -0.92 10.50 19.02
C GLY A 440 -1.47 11.83 19.52
N PHE A 441 -0.64 12.57 20.25
CA PHE A 441 -1.01 13.84 20.87
C PHE A 441 0.03 14.92 20.54
N VAL A 442 -0.45 16.13 20.29
CA VAL A 442 0.42 17.31 20.22
C VAL A 442 0.54 17.87 21.60
N VAL A 443 1.77 18.00 22.06
CA VAL A 443 2.13 18.64 23.35
C VAL A 443 2.90 19.92 23.08
N GLU A 444 2.55 20.98 23.78
CA GLU A 444 3.18 22.31 23.69
C GLU A 444 4.03 22.55 24.94
N GLY A 445 5.23 23.06 24.75
CA GLY A 445 6.15 23.41 25.80
C GLY A 445 7.50 23.86 25.22
N GLU A 446 8.28 24.57 26.00
CA GLU A 446 9.61 25.02 25.57
C GLU A 446 10.57 23.83 25.52
N ILE A 447 10.89 23.36 24.31
CA ILE A 447 11.80 22.21 24.14
C ILE A 447 13.24 22.66 24.32
N PRO A 448 14.02 21.98 25.19
CA PRO A 448 15.42 22.35 25.45
C PRO A 448 16.26 22.38 24.17
N ALA A 449 17.14 23.38 24.05
CA ALA A 449 18.02 23.55 22.88
C ALA A 449 18.90 22.31 22.58
N ALA A 450 19.26 21.55 23.63
CA ALA A 450 19.99 20.28 23.47
C ALA A 450 19.18 19.23 22.69
N VAL A 451 17.84 19.25 22.80
CA VAL A 451 16.94 18.32 22.10
C VAL A 451 16.86 18.70 20.62
N THR A 452 16.59 19.96 20.31
CA THR A 452 16.52 20.45 18.93
C THR A 452 17.88 20.36 18.23
N ALA A 453 18.97 20.56 18.93
CA ALA A 453 20.32 20.33 18.41
C ALA A 453 20.61 18.85 18.10
N ALA A 454 20.13 17.92 18.93
CA ALA A 454 20.27 16.47 18.67
C ALA A 454 19.40 15.99 17.51
N ALA A 455 18.27 16.64 17.25
CA ALA A 455 17.39 16.37 16.12
C ALA A 455 17.88 16.99 14.81
N ALA A 456 18.74 18.00 14.86
CA ALA A 456 19.23 18.70 13.68
C ALA A 456 20.12 17.75 12.82
N PRO A 457 19.94 17.73 11.50
CA PRO A 457 20.81 16.98 10.61
C PRO A 457 22.24 17.51 10.73
N GLY A 458 23.23 16.61 10.86
CA GLY A 458 24.64 16.95 10.98
C GLY A 458 25.12 17.86 9.84
N PRO A 459 26.27 18.56 10.01
CA PRO A 459 26.79 19.51 9.02
C PRO A 459 27.13 18.79 7.71
N GLY A 460 26.23 18.83 6.75
CA GLY A 460 26.29 18.14 5.44
C GLY A 460 24.96 17.82 4.81
N ALA A 461 23.90 17.79 5.57
CA ALA A 461 22.55 17.56 5.02
C ALA A 461 21.92 18.89 4.57
N ARG A 462 21.67 19.03 3.29
CA ARG A 462 20.96 20.20 2.72
C ARG A 462 19.52 20.21 3.24
N ARG A 463 19.10 21.35 3.80
CA ARG A 463 17.71 21.63 4.17
C ARG A 463 16.84 21.48 2.91
N SER A 464 15.85 20.61 2.93
CA SER A 464 14.73 20.65 2.00
C SER A 464 13.86 21.83 2.42
N ALA A 465 13.89 22.90 1.63
CA ALA A 465 12.95 24.01 1.73
C ALA A 465 11.70 23.63 0.94
N GLY A 466 10.52 23.82 1.51
CA GLY A 466 9.24 23.77 0.84
C GLY A 466 8.13 23.27 1.73
#